data_3ae1a3fbfed27bf599ef1317a01a0aec
#
_entry.id   3ae1a3fbfed27bf599ef1317a01a0aec
#
_cell.length_a   1.000
_cell.length_b   1.000
_cell.length_c   1.000
_cell.angle_alpha   90.00
_cell.angle_beta   90.00
_cell.angle_gamma   90.00
#
_symmetry.space_group_name_H-M   'P 1'
#
loop_
_entity.id
_entity.type
_entity.pdbx_description
1 polymer ?
#
loop_
_entity_poly.entity_id
_entity_poly.type
_entity_poly.pdbx_seq_one_letter_code
_entity_poly.pdbx_strand_id
1 'polypeptide(L)'
;MILTKNQKSFLDNVVKGKWSINPDTELVEVNGDVYMSRMNLTEIPVSFGNVTGSFRCSDNQLTSLKGAPQSVGSSFYCLYN
;
A
#
# COMPACT_ATOMS: atom_id res chain seq x y z
N MET A 1 14.01 8.31 3.18
CA MET A 1 13.91 7.22 2.19
C MET A 1 13.63 7.80 0.81
N ILE A 2 14.31 7.28 -0.19
CA ILE A 2 14.05 7.66 -1.58
C ILE A 2 13.40 6.45 -2.26
N LEU A 3 12.21 6.65 -2.81
CA LEU A 3 11.52 5.60 -3.55
C LEU A 3 12.23 5.36 -4.89
N THR A 4 12.34 4.09 -5.26
CA THR A 4 12.81 3.74 -6.60
C THR A 4 11.76 4.12 -7.64
N LYS A 5 12.19 4.18 -8.90
CA LYS A 5 11.27 4.43 -10.00
C LYS A 5 10.16 3.38 -10.07
N ASN A 6 10.50 2.11 -9.80
CA ASN A 6 9.52 1.03 -9.79
C ASN A 6 8.52 1.18 -8.66
N GLN A 7 8.97 1.62 -7.48
CA GLN A 7 8.08 1.87 -6.36
C GLN A 7 7.10 3.01 -6.64
N LYS A 8 7.58 4.08 -7.27
CA LYS A 8 6.72 5.21 -7.66
C LYS A 8 5.67 4.78 -8.68
N SER A 9 6.07 4.00 -9.69
CA SER A 9 5.15 3.47 -10.69
C SER A 9 4.11 2.56 -10.07
N PHE A 10 4.52 1.73 -9.11
CA PHE A 10 3.61 0.88 -8.37
C PHE A 10 2.54 1.71 -7.64
N LEU A 11 2.98 2.76 -6.93
CA LEU A 11 2.06 3.63 -6.21
C LEU A 11 1.10 4.34 -7.16
N ASP A 12 1.59 4.85 -8.28
CA ASP A 12 0.74 5.51 -9.26
C ASP A 12 -0.32 4.56 -9.85
N ASN A 13 -0.01 3.28 -9.88
CA ASN A 13 -0.93 2.24 -10.37
C ASN A 13 -2.01 1.87 -9.34
N VAL A 14 -1.62 1.68 -8.09
CA VAL A 14 -2.49 1.09 -7.08
C VAL A 14 -3.25 2.12 -6.25
N VAL A 15 -2.75 3.35 -6.16
CA VAL A 15 -3.39 4.39 -5.35
C VAL A 15 -4.50 5.05 -6.14
N LYS A 16 -5.70 5.03 -5.56
CA LYS A 16 -6.86 5.76 -6.09
C LYS A 16 -7.04 7.02 -5.26
N GLY A 17 -6.32 8.08 -5.66
CA GLY A 17 -6.25 9.32 -4.92
C GLY A 17 -4.85 9.88 -4.99
N LYS A 18 -4.37 10.41 -3.86
CA LYS A 18 -3.04 11.03 -3.79
C LYS A 18 -2.19 10.30 -2.75
N TRP A 19 -0.89 10.27 -2.99
CA TRP A 19 0.06 9.74 -2.03
C TRP A 19 1.23 10.70 -1.84
N SER A 20 1.86 10.60 -0.68
CA SER A 20 3.05 11.37 -0.36
C SER A 20 3.89 10.57 0.64
N ILE A 21 5.13 11.01 0.84
CA ILE A 21 6.01 10.41 1.85
C ILE A 21 5.99 11.30 3.07
N ASN A 22 5.68 10.72 4.23
CA ASN A 22 5.75 11.43 5.50
C ASN A 22 7.22 11.66 5.84
N PRO A 23 7.68 12.91 5.99
CA PRO A 23 9.10 13.18 6.22
C PRO A 23 9.60 12.71 7.59
N ASP A 24 8.71 12.52 8.55
CA ASP A 24 9.09 12.09 9.90
C ASP A 24 9.20 10.57 10.01
N THR A 25 8.28 9.84 9.37
CA THR A 25 8.21 8.37 9.47
C THR A 25 8.78 7.67 8.26
N GLU A 26 8.92 8.38 7.14
CA GLU A 26 9.32 7.85 5.84
C GLU A 26 8.34 6.82 5.29
N LEU A 27 7.09 6.85 5.78
CA LEU A 27 6.03 5.95 5.31
C LEU A 27 5.19 6.65 4.23
N VAL A 28 4.57 5.83 3.38
CA VAL A 28 3.69 6.34 2.33
C VAL A 28 2.32 6.64 2.94
N GLU A 29 1.90 7.88 2.86
CA GLU A 29 0.57 8.32 3.28
C GLU A 29 -0.32 8.41 2.06
N VAL A 30 -1.53 7.88 2.15
CA VAL A 30 -2.47 7.85 1.03
C VAL A 30 -3.77 8.56 1.42
N ASN A 31 -4.16 9.51 0.60
CA ASN A 31 -5.47 10.13 0.69
C ASN A 31 -6.34 9.53 -0.40
N GLY A 32 -7.04 8.46 -0.07
CA GLY A 32 -7.84 7.67 -0.99
C GLY A 32 -7.71 6.19 -0.68
N ASP A 33 -7.92 5.36 -1.70
CA ASP A 33 -7.89 3.90 -1.58
C ASP A 33 -6.61 3.33 -2.19
N VAL A 34 -6.25 2.12 -1.76
CA VAL A 34 -5.16 1.36 -2.36
C VAL A 34 -5.73 0.03 -2.86
N TYR A 35 -5.55 -0.25 -4.16
CA TYR A 35 -6.01 -1.49 -4.79
C TYR A 35 -4.82 -2.24 -5.37
N MET A 36 -4.32 -3.23 -4.61
CA MET A 36 -3.22 -4.07 -5.08
C MET A 36 -3.59 -5.55 -5.09
N SER A 37 -4.87 -5.85 -5.21
CA SER A 37 -5.35 -7.23 -5.28
C SER A 37 -5.00 -7.88 -6.62
N ARG A 38 -4.77 -9.19 -6.59
CA ARG A 38 -4.55 -10.01 -7.79
C ARG A 38 -3.33 -9.56 -8.62
N MET A 39 -2.24 -9.20 -7.94
CA MET A 39 -1.04 -8.74 -8.60
C MET A 39 0.14 -9.71 -8.48
N ASN A 40 -0.12 -10.92 -7.97
CA ASN A 40 0.90 -11.94 -7.75
C ASN A 40 2.04 -11.45 -6.86
N LEU A 41 1.72 -10.62 -5.88
CA LEU A 41 2.72 -10.07 -4.98
C LEU A 41 3.09 -11.09 -3.92
N THR A 42 4.39 -11.24 -3.67
CA THR A 42 4.90 -12.05 -2.55
C THR A 42 5.20 -11.18 -1.35
N GLU A 43 5.35 -9.88 -1.56
CA GLU A 43 5.55 -8.91 -0.50
C GLU A 43 4.98 -7.55 -0.93
N ILE A 44 4.71 -6.68 0.04
CA ILE A 44 4.27 -5.32 -0.25
C ILE A 44 5.51 -4.49 -0.56
N PRO A 45 5.62 -3.90 -1.76
CA PRO A 45 6.88 -3.29 -2.21
C PRO A 45 7.24 -1.96 -1.57
N VAL A 46 6.32 -1.35 -0.83
CA VAL A 46 6.56 -0.10 -0.12
C VAL A 46 5.98 -0.21 1.29
N SER A 47 6.36 0.72 2.17
CA SER A 47 5.81 0.75 3.53
C SER A 47 4.77 1.85 3.63
N PHE A 48 3.53 1.48 3.95
CA PHE A 48 2.43 2.42 4.10
C PHE A 48 2.28 2.89 5.55
N GLY A 49 1.89 4.15 5.72
CA GLY A 49 1.50 4.70 7.01
C GLY A 49 -0.02 4.71 7.14
N ASN A 50 -0.66 5.87 6.88
CA ASN A 50 -2.11 6.00 6.95
C ASN A 50 -2.71 5.92 5.55
N VAL A 51 -3.81 5.19 5.44
CA VAL A 51 -4.65 5.17 4.23
C VAL A 51 -6.04 5.64 4.66
N THR A 52 -6.52 6.73 4.09
CA THR A 52 -7.81 7.31 4.52
C THR A 52 -9.00 6.49 4.05
N GLY A 53 -8.86 5.77 2.95
CA GLY A 53 -9.91 4.89 2.42
C GLY A 53 -9.66 3.44 2.77
N SER A 54 -9.86 2.56 1.79
CA SER A 54 -9.67 1.12 1.94
C SER A 54 -8.32 0.67 1.42
N PHE A 55 -7.78 -0.38 2.03
CA PHE A 55 -6.55 -1.03 1.58
C PHE A 55 -6.88 -2.46 1.19
N ARG A 56 -6.63 -2.81 -0.06
CA ARG A 56 -6.96 -4.13 -0.61
C ARG A 56 -5.72 -4.81 -1.13
N CYS A 57 -5.36 -5.94 -0.51
CA CYS A 57 -4.23 -6.75 -0.95
C CYS A 57 -4.62 -8.24 -1.06
N SER A 58 -5.89 -8.51 -1.27
CA SER A 58 -6.40 -9.87 -1.39
C SER A 58 -5.91 -10.55 -2.67
N ASP A 59 -5.95 -11.89 -2.68
CA ASP A 59 -5.63 -12.68 -3.88
C ASP A 59 -4.20 -12.45 -4.40
N ASN A 60 -3.27 -12.31 -3.49
CA ASN A 60 -1.84 -12.30 -3.80
C ASN A 60 -1.20 -13.55 -3.20
N GLN A 61 0.11 -13.54 -3.08
CA GLN A 61 0.87 -14.64 -2.48
C GLN A 61 1.74 -14.11 -1.34
N LEU A 62 1.18 -13.17 -0.56
CA LEU A 62 1.92 -12.51 0.51
C LEU A 62 2.26 -13.50 1.62
N THR A 63 3.51 -13.53 2.01
CA THR A 63 3.99 -14.35 3.12
C THR A 63 4.07 -13.57 4.42
N SER A 64 3.94 -12.24 4.36
CA SER A 64 3.87 -11.39 5.54
C SER A 64 3.11 -10.11 5.20
N LEU A 65 2.70 -9.37 6.22
CA LEU A 65 2.07 -8.06 6.06
C LEU A 65 3.04 -6.91 6.32
N LYS A 66 4.33 -7.17 6.22
CA LYS A 66 5.33 -6.11 6.34
C LYS A 66 5.08 -5.07 5.25
N GLY A 67 4.99 -3.81 5.64
CA GLY A 67 4.66 -2.71 4.72
C GLY A 67 3.18 -2.37 4.70
N ALA A 68 2.31 -3.17 5.31
CA ALA A 68 0.89 -2.86 5.39
C ALA A 68 0.66 -1.56 6.18
N PRO A 69 -0.47 -0.85 5.91
CA PRO A 69 -0.75 0.42 6.59
C PRO A 69 -0.86 0.26 8.10
N GLN A 70 -0.42 1.28 8.82
CA GLN A 70 -0.60 1.34 10.27
C GLN A 70 -2.04 1.64 10.65
N SER A 71 -2.76 2.38 9.80
CA SER A 71 -4.18 2.62 10.00
C SER A 71 -4.87 2.77 8.65
N VAL A 72 -6.16 2.42 8.63
CA VAL A 72 -7.00 2.44 7.44
C VAL A 72 -8.31 3.09 7.85
N GLY A 73 -8.76 4.08 7.09
CA GLY A 73 -9.97 4.82 7.43
C GLY A 73 -11.26 4.08 7.11
N SER A 74 -11.22 3.10 6.22
CA SER A 74 -12.38 2.30 5.85
C SER A 74 -12.09 0.82 6.07
N SER A 75 -11.84 0.05 5.03
CA SER A 75 -11.73 -1.41 5.16
C SER A 75 -10.36 -1.92 4.79
N PHE A 76 -9.93 -2.97 5.47
CA PHE A 76 -8.67 -3.66 5.18
C PHE A 76 -9.00 -5.07 4.70
N TYR A 77 -8.68 -5.36 3.44
CA TYR A 77 -8.96 -6.66 2.82
C TYR A 77 -7.65 -7.33 2.45
N CYS A 78 -7.39 -8.48 3.04
CA CYS A 78 -6.17 -9.24 2.79
C CYS A 78 -6.45 -10.74 2.74
N LEU A 79 -7.58 -11.12 2.13
CA LEU A 79 -8.02 -12.51 2.01
C LEU A 79 -7.22 -13.25 0.93
N TYR A 80 -7.12 -14.57 1.08
CA TYR A 80 -6.50 -15.44 0.07
C TYR A 80 -5.01 -15.08 -0.21
N ASN A 81 -4.27 -15.00 0.87
CA ASN A 81 -2.81 -14.84 0.80
C ASN A 81 -2.09 -16.01 1.45
#